data_d359ed84a5ed45d58f3d002ccbce162a
#
_entry.id   d359ed84a5ed45d58f3d002ccbce162a
#
_cell.length_a   1.000
_cell.length_b   1.000
_cell.length_c   1.000
_cell.angle_alpha   90.00
_cell.angle_beta   90.00
_cell.angle_gamma   90.00
#
_symmetry.space_group_name_H-M   'P 1'
#
loop_
_entity.id
_entity.type
_entity.pdbx_description
1 polymer ?
#
loop_
_entity_poly.entity_id
_entity_poly.type
_entity_poly.pdbx_seq_one_letter_code
_entity_poly.pdbx_strand_id
1 'polypeptide(L)'
;RSLVGSEMCIRDRPIAVALAAAKAAEVLGRKPEKIEVYLSANILKNAMGVGIPGTGMVGLPIAIALGSIIGKSAYGLEVLKDLTPEGLKEGKEMVCKKCIGIDLKENVDKLYIEIISSAGNDRSRVIICHEHTHIIYVEKNGEVLTDLRTANASGEEVCENKDLRLSFSMVYEFAMEMPLDEI
;
A
#
# COMPACT_ATOMS: atom_id res chain seq x y z
N ARG A 1 -8.32 -22.89 13.47
CA ARG A 1 -7.20 -21.93 13.51
C ARG A 1 -7.04 -21.30 12.16
N SER A 2 -7.58 -20.21 12.07
CA SER A 2 -7.21 -18.85 11.79
C SER A 2 -7.12 -18.50 10.31
N LEU A 3 -8.29 -18.33 9.68
CA LEU A 3 -8.48 -17.55 8.43
C LEU A 3 -8.36 -16.03 8.68
N VAL A 4 -8.26 -15.61 9.94
CA VAL A 4 -8.21 -14.20 10.35
C VAL A 4 -6.97 -13.46 9.81
N GLY A 5 -5.83 -14.13 9.66
CA GLY A 5 -4.59 -13.49 9.20
C GLY A 5 -4.57 -13.16 7.71
N SER A 6 -5.21 -13.95 6.85
CA SER A 6 -5.20 -13.72 5.41
C SER A 6 -6.18 -12.64 4.94
N GLU A 7 -7.34 -12.55 5.58
CA GLU A 7 -8.33 -11.49 5.27
C GLU A 7 -7.85 -10.12 5.72
N MET A 8 -7.16 -10.04 6.87
CA MET A 8 -6.57 -8.80 7.36
C MET A 8 -5.50 -8.28 6.38
N CYS A 9 -4.61 -9.15 5.89
CA CYS A 9 -3.58 -8.78 4.92
C CYS A 9 -4.13 -8.29 3.57
N ILE A 10 -5.30 -8.79 3.12
CA ILE A 10 -5.95 -8.33 1.89
C ILE A 10 -6.53 -6.93 2.05
N ARG A 11 -7.16 -6.64 3.19
CA ARG A 11 -7.74 -5.32 3.49
C ARG A 11 -6.68 -4.25 3.73
N ASP A 12 -5.51 -4.63 4.21
CA ASP A 12 -4.42 -3.70 4.53
C ASP A 12 -3.80 -3.07 3.28
N ARG A 13 -3.87 -3.71 2.12
CA ARG A 13 -3.28 -3.21 0.87
C ARG A 13 -3.86 -1.87 0.41
N PRO A 14 -5.19 -1.70 0.22
CA PRO A 14 -5.74 -0.40 -0.13
C PRO A 14 -5.58 0.62 0.99
N ILE A 15 -5.55 0.19 2.25
CA ILE A 15 -5.31 1.06 3.40
C ILE A 15 -3.86 1.56 3.42
N ALA A 16 -2.87 0.72 3.06
CA ALA A 16 -1.49 1.16 2.91
C ALA A 16 -1.33 2.22 1.81
N VAL A 17 -2.09 2.09 0.71
CA VAL A 17 -2.13 3.13 -0.34
C VAL A 17 -2.78 4.41 0.18
N ALA A 18 -3.87 4.31 0.97
CA ALA A 18 -4.47 5.45 1.64
C ALA A 18 -3.52 6.13 2.64
N LEU A 19 -2.72 5.34 3.38
CA LEU A 19 -1.69 5.84 4.29
C LEU A 19 -0.60 6.63 3.54
N ALA A 20 -0.13 6.13 2.42
CA ALA A 20 0.84 6.84 1.58
C ALA A 20 0.24 8.16 1.04
N ALA A 21 -1.05 8.16 0.64
CA ALA A 21 -1.76 9.36 0.19
C ALA A 21 -1.94 10.39 1.32
N ALA A 22 -2.28 9.94 2.53
CA ALA A 22 -2.39 10.79 3.71
C ALA A 22 -1.04 11.46 4.02
N LYS A 23 0.04 10.68 4.03
CA LYS A 23 1.39 11.21 4.27
C LYS A 23 1.81 12.20 3.20
N ALA A 24 1.53 11.92 1.93
CA ALA A 24 1.84 12.82 0.83
C ALA A 24 1.07 14.15 0.95
N ALA A 25 -0.22 14.12 1.33
CA ALA A 25 -1.03 15.31 1.55
C ALA A 25 -0.57 16.11 2.77
N GLU A 26 -0.19 15.45 3.88
CA GLU A 26 0.38 16.11 5.06
C GLU A 26 1.68 16.85 4.74
N VAL A 27 2.58 16.22 3.98
CA VAL A 27 3.85 16.81 3.56
C VAL A 27 3.62 17.98 2.60
N LEU A 28 2.66 17.84 1.68
CA LEU A 28 2.26 18.93 0.77
C LEU A 28 1.74 20.13 1.54
N GLY A 29 1.02 19.91 2.65
CA GLY A 29 0.46 20.95 3.52
C GLY A 29 -0.83 21.58 3.00
N ARG A 30 -1.41 21.05 1.92
CA ARG A 30 -2.70 21.48 1.33
C ARG A 30 -3.37 20.29 0.60
N LYS A 31 -4.65 20.47 0.24
CA LYS A 31 -5.36 19.47 -0.56
C LYS A 31 -4.69 19.32 -1.92
N PRO A 32 -4.37 18.08 -2.36
CA PRO A 32 -3.78 17.86 -3.66
C PRO A 32 -4.80 18.11 -4.78
N GLU A 33 -4.34 18.70 -5.87
CA GLU A 33 -5.12 18.91 -7.10
C GLU A 33 -4.95 17.72 -8.04
N LYS A 34 -3.79 17.10 -8.03
CA LYS A 34 -3.45 15.91 -8.82
C LYS A 34 -2.66 14.93 -7.97
N ILE A 35 -2.99 13.66 -8.11
CA ILE A 35 -2.31 12.54 -7.44
C ILE A 35 -1.92 11.52 -8.50
N GLU A 36 -0.64 11.21 -8.56
CA GLU A 36 -0.08 10.13 -9.39
C GLU A 36 0.39 9.01 -8.47
N VAL A 37 -0.03 7.79 -8.78
CA VAL A 37 0.22 6.62 -7.94
C VAL A 37 0.87 5.53 -8.78
N TYR A 38 2.00 5.03 -8.32
CA TYR A 38 2.73 3.94 -8.95
C TYR A 38 2.78 2.76 -7.98
N LEU A 39 2.29 1.62 -8.44
CA LEU A 39 2.11 0.43 -7.61
C LEU A 39 2.78 -0.78 -8.23
N SER A 40 3.27 -1.70 -7.38
CA SER A 40 3.64 -3.04 -7.86
C SER A 40 2.41 -3.79 -8.37
N ALA A 41 2.64 -4.73 -9.29
CA ALA A 41 1.58 -5.57 -9.86
C ALA A 41 0.78 -6.32 -8.77
N ASN A 42 1.45 -6.73 -7.70
CA ASN A 42 0.82 -7.43 -6.59
C ASN A 42 -0.15 -6.53 -5.82
N ILE A 43 0.23 -5.28 -5.52
CA ILE A 43 -0.66 -4.32 -4.85
C ILE A 43 -1.81 -3.95 -5.77
N LEU A 44 -1.54 -3.59 -7.02
CA LEU A 44 -2.55 -3.19 -8.00
C LEU A 44 -3.62 -4.28 -8.17
N LYS A 45 -3.22 -5.52 -8.47
CA LYS A 45 -4.13 -6.66 -8.67
C LYS A 45 -5.01 -6.93 -7.46
N ASN A 46 -4.44 -6.90 -6.26
CA ASN A 46 -5.13 -7.32 -5.04
C ASN A 46 -5.92 -6.20 -4.35
N ALA A 47 -5.58 -4.94 -4.59
CA ALA A 47 -6.26 -3.81 -3.93
C ALA A 47 -7.42 -3.21 -4.75
N MET A 48 -7.45 -3.42 -6.07
CA MET A 48 -8.48 -2.85 -6.94
C MET A 48 -9.90 -3.34 -6.63
N GLY A 49 -10.05 -4.60 -6.20
CA GLY A 49 -11.35 -5.21 -5.91
C GLY A 49 -11.76 -5.17 -4.44
N VAL A 50 -10.99 -4.55 -3.56
CA VAL A 50 -11.24 -4.57 -2.11
C VAL A 50 -12.15 -3.42 -1.69
N GLY A 51 -13.17 -3.73 -0.88
CA GLY A 51 -14.06 -2.74 -0.28
C GLY A 51 -13.35 -1.90 0.77
N ILE A 52 -13.57 -0.59 0.74
CA ILE A 52 -13.02 0.34 1.73
C ILE A 52 -14.02 0.48 2.88
N PRO A 53 -13.63 0.15 4.12
CA PRO A 53 -14.52 0.20 5.28
C PRO A 53 -15.20 1.55 5.44
N GLY A 54 -16.49 1.55 5.75
CA GLY A 54 -17.28 2.76 6.02
C GLY A 54 -17.71 3.55 4.79
N THR A 55 -17.26 3.19 3.56
CA THR A 55 -17.55 3.96 2.34
C THR A 55 -18.65 3.37 1.46
N GLY A 56 -18.89 2.06 1.58
CA GLY A 56 -19.71 1.32 0.63
C GLY A 56 -19.13 1.26 -0.81
N MET A 57 -17.89 1.67 -0.99
CA MET A 57 -17.19 1.72 -2.27
C MET A 57 -16.02 0.75 -2.32
N VAL A 58 -15.60 0.42 -3.53
CA VAL A 58 -14.54 -0.55 -3.81
C VAL A 58 -13.42 0.13 -4.58
N GLY A 59 -12.19 -0.29 -4.31
CA GLY A 59 -11.04 0.02 -5.12
C GLY A 59 -10.14 1.14 -4.62
N LEU A 60 -9.01 1.25 -5.28
CA LEU A 60 -7.92 2.17 -4.95
C LEU A 60 -8.29 3.66 -5.10
N PRO A 61 -9.01 4.11 -6.13
CA PRO A 61 -9.27 5.53 -6.33
C PRO A 61 -9.91 6.20 -5.12
N ILE A 62 -10.92 5.56 -4.52
CA ILE A 62 -11.58 6.12 -3.35
C ILE A 62 -10.70 6.06 -2.09
N ALA A 63 -9.89 5.00 -1.93
CA ALA A 63 -8.94 4.89 -0.82
C ALA A 63 -7.90 6.02 -0.87
N ILE A 64 -7.35 6.31 -2.05
CA ILE A 64 -6.39 7.40 -2.30
C ILE A 64 -7.02 8.76 -2.01
N ALA A 65 -8.22 9.00 -2.55
CA ALA A 65 -8.94 10.26 -2.34
C ALA A 65 -9.19 10.52 -0.85
N LEU A 66 -9.73 9.54 -0.13
CA LEU A 66 -10.00 9.65 1.29
C LEU A 66 -8.72 9.80 2.12
N GLY A 67 -7.68 9.03 1.82
CA GLY A 67 -6.38 9.18 2.44
C GLY A 67 -5.85 10.60 2.33
N SER A 68 -5.95 11.21 1.14
CA SER A 68 -5.44 12.55 0.88
C SER A 68 -6.28 13.70 1.47
N ILE A 69 -7.58 13.47 1.75
CA ILE A 69 -8.50 14.51 2.26
C ILE A 69 -8.61 14.47 3.78
N ILE A 70 -8.83 13.30 4.34
CA ILE A 70 -9.14 13.12 5.77
C ILE A 70 -8.12 12.22 6.49
N GLY A 71 -7.27 11.52 5.75
CA GLY A 71 -6.32 10.59 6.32
C GLY A 71 -5.30 11.28 7.22
N LYS A 72 -4.97 10.61 8.34
CA LYS A 72 -3.89 11.01 9.24
C LYS A 72 -2.85 9.90 9.28
N SER A 73 -1.66 10.17 8.78
CA SER A 73 -0.60 9.16 8.67
C SER A 73 -0.17 8.60 10.04
N ALA A 74 -0.37 9.36 11.12
CA ALA A 74 -0.10 8.92 12.48
C ALA A 74 -0.95 7.71 12.94
N TYR A 75 -2.08 7.45 12.29
CA TYR A 75 -2.94 6.30 12.61
C TYR A 75 -2.51 4.99 11.92
N GLY A 76 -1.47 5.01 11.08
CA GLY A 76 -1.02 3.83 10.37
C GLY A 76 -2.15 3.20 9.54
N LEU A 77 -2.44 1.92 9.77
CA LEU A 77 -3.53 1.22 9.05
C LEU A 77 -4.95 1.63 9.46
N GLU A 78 -5.12 2.48 10.48
CA GLU A 78 -6.39 3.10 10.82
C GLU A 78 -6.55 4.50 10.21
N VAL A 79 -5.82 4.82 9.16
CA VAL A 79 -5.73 6.14 8.52
C VAL A 79 -7.09 6.73 8.13
N LEU A 80 -8.11 5.92 7.88
CA LEU A 80 -9.47 6.32 7.54
C LEU A 80 -10.44 6.27 8.73
N LYS A 81 -9.95 6.15 9.97
CA LYS A 81 -10.78 6.07 11.19
C LYS A 81 -11.72 7.27 11.36
N ASP A 82 -11.26 8.46 11.02
CA ASP A 82 -12.03 9.70 11.13
C ASP A 82 -12.89 9.98 9.89
N LEU A 83 -13.37 8.95 9.20
CA LEU A 83 -14.23 9.09 8.02
C LEU A 83 -15.51 9.87 8.35
N THR A 84 -15.71 10.98 7.66
CA THR A 84 -16.91 11.80 7.76
C THR A 84 -17.73 11.74 6.47
N PRO A 85 -19.07 11.95 6.52
CA PRO A 85 -19.90 12.01 5.33
C PRO A 85 -19.45 13.07 4.33
N GLU A 86 -18.96 14.22 4.83
CA GLU A 86 -18.43 15.33 4.02
C GLU A 86 -17.14 14.88 3.31
N GLY A 87 -16.19 14.26 4.04
CA GLY A 87 -14.96 13.72 3.47
C GLY A 87 -15.22 12.65 2.42
N LEU A 88 -16.24 11.80 2.64
CA LEU A 88 -16.65 10.81 1.65
C LEU A 88 -17.20 11.48 0.38
N LYS A 89 -17.99 12.55 0.50
CA LYS A 89 -18.52 13.30 -0.63
C LYS A 89 -17.38 13.95 -1.43
N GLU A 90 -16.46 14.63 -0.75
CA GLU A 90 -15.27 15.23 -1.39
C GLU A 90 -14.40 14.17 -2.08
N GLY A 91 -14.21 13.01 -1.46
CA GLY A 91 -13.47 11.89 -2.05
C GLY A 91 -14.12 11.37 -3.34
N LYS A 92 -15.45 11.25 -3.36
CA LYS A 92 -16.21 10.89 -4.57
C LYS A 92 -16.04 11.93 -5.68
N GLU A 93 -16.10 13.23 -5.34
CA GLU A 93 -15.90 14.32 -6.29
C GLU A 93 -14.48 14.28 -6.89
N MET A 94 -13.45 14.03 -6.07
CA MET A 94 -12.06 13.90 -6.54
C MET A 94 -11.90 12.73 -7.52
N VAL A 95 -12.52 11.59 -7.23
CA VAL A 95 -12.53 10.43 -8.14
C VAL A 95 -13.25 10.77 -9.45
N CYS A 96 -14.40 11.45 -9.40
CA CYS A 96 -15.15 11.89 -10.59
C CYS A 96 -14.37 12.87 -11.47
N LYS A 97 -13.58 13.75 -10.87
CA LYS A 97 -12.72 14.72 -11.59
C LYS A 97 -11.50 14.10 -12.25
N LYS A 98 -11.28 12.78 -12.06
CA LYS A 98 -10.13 12.04 -12.62
C LYS A 98 -8.77 12.65 -12.24
N CYS A 99 -8.68 13.25 -11.06
CA CYS A 99 -7.43 13.84 -10.55
C CYS A 99 -6.43 12.78 -10.06
N ILE A 100 -6.82 11.50 -10.06
CA ILE A 100 -6.02 10.38 -9.58
C ILE A 100 -5.62 9.51 -10.76
N GLY A 101 -4.33 9.46 -11.06
CA GLY A 101 -3.72 8.53 -12.01
C GLY A 101 -3.12 7.34 -11.26
N ILE A 102 -3.38 6.13 -11.70
CA ILE A 102 -2.83 4.90 -11.11
C ILE A 102 -2.14 4.12 -12.22
N ASP A 103 -0.85 3.90 -12.06
CA ASP A 103 0.01 3.23 -13.01
C ASP A 103 0.76 2.06 -12.37
N LEU A 104 1.13 1.09 -13.20
CA LEU A 104 1.96 -0.03 -12.81
C LEU A 104 3.43 0.38 -12.82
N LYS A 105 4.16 0.02 -11.77
CA LYS A 105 5.62 0.11 -11.73
C LYS A 105 6.23 -1.28 -11.76
N GLU A 106 7.01 -1.54 -12.78
CA GLU A 106 7.72 -2.81 -12.96
C GLU A 106 9.09 -2.78 -12.25
N ASN A 107 9.65 -3.96 -12.01
CA ASN A 107 10.97 -4.14 -11.39
C ASN A 107 11.09 -3.50 -9.99
N VAL A 108 10.03 -3.61 -9.19
CA VAL A 108 9.97 -3.17 -7.79
C VAL A 108 9.53 -4.32 -6.90
N ASP A 109 9.70 -4.15 -5.59
CA ASP A 109 9.28 -5.13 -4.59
C ASP A 109 7.80 -5.50 -4.70
N LYS A 110 7.44 -6.68 -4.20
CA LYS A 110 6.05 -7.17 -4.18
C LYS A 110 5.10 -6.18 -3.48
N LEU A 111 5.59 -5.48 -2.45
CA LEU A 111 4.91 -4.40 -1.79
C LEU A 111 5.65 -3.10 -2.09
N TYR A 112 5.20 -2.39 -3.10
CA TYR A 112 5.70 -1.08 -3.48
C TYR A 112 4.55 -0.13 -3.78
N ILE A 113 4.56 1.01 -3.10
CA ILE A 113 3.57 2.07 -3.24
C ILE A 113 4.32 3.39 -3.32
N GLU A 114 4.17 4.10 -4.41
CA GLU A 114 4.73 5.44 -4.60
C GLU A 114 3.59 6.40 -4.91
N ILE A 115 3.48 7.48 -4.16
CA ILE A 115 2.49 8.52 -4.37
C ILE A 115 3.18 9.85 -4.56
N ILE A 116 2.78 10.54 -5.61
CA ILE A 116 3.17 11.89 -5.92
C ILE A 116 1.92 12.75 -5.89
N SER A 117 1.86 13.67 -4.94
CA SER A 117 0.77 14.64 -4.83
C SER A 117 1.26 16.03 -5.25
N SER A 118 0.47 16.73 -6.03
CA SER A 118 0.78 18.07 -6.51
C SER A 118 -0.40 19.04 -6.34
N ALA A 119 -0.08 20.27 -5.99
CA ALA A 119 -1.03 21.37 -5.89
C ALA A 119 -0.35 22.70 -6.26
N GLY A 120 -0.72 23.27 -7.40
CA GLY A 120 -0.02 24.41 -7.96
C GLY A 120 1.45 24.09 -8.24
N ASN A 121 2.37 24.81 -7.59
CA ASN A 121 3.81 24.61 -7.71
C ASN A 121 4.39 23.66 -6.65
N ASP A 122 3.61 23.26 -5.67
CA ASP A 122 4.07 22.35 -4.63
C ASP A 122 3.88 20.88 -5.06
N ARG A 123 4.88 20.06 -4.73
CA ARG A 123 4.90 18.64 -5.00
C ARG A 123 5.42 17.88 -3.79
N SER A 124 4.79 16.78 -3.47
CA SER A 124 5.28 15.83 -2.48
C SER A 124 5.36 14.44 -3.07
N ARG A 125 6.31 13.65 -2.59
CA ARG A 125 6.52 12.26 -2.99
C ARG A 125 6.73 11.39 -1.77
N VAL A 126 6.02 10.29 -1.70
CA VAL A 126 6.10 9.32 -0.60
C VAL A 126 6.21 7.92 -1.17
N ILE A 127 7.10 7.10 -0.60
CA ILE A 127 7.26 5.69 -0.98
C ILE A 127 7.11 4.82 0.26
N ILE A 128 6.23 3.81 0.16
CA ILE A 128 6.11 2.69 1.12
C ILE A 128 6.63 1.43 0.44
N CYS A 129 7.47 0.68 1.15
CA CYS A 129 8.05 -0.55 0.64
C CYS A 129 8.25 -1.57 1.77
N HIS A 130 8.31 -2.86 1.41
CA HIS A 130 8.49 -4.03 2.28
C HIS A 130 7.30 -4.31 3.18
N GLU A 131 6.84 -3.36 3.98
CA GLU A 131 5.70 -3.47 4.91
C GLU A 131 4.64 -2.41 4.60
N HIS A 132 3.38 -2.69 4.97
CA HIS A 132 2.23 -1.82 4.67
C HIS A 132 2.29 -0.43 5.33
N THR A 133 3.10 -0.27 6.35
CA THR A 133 3.29 0.98 7.11
C THR A 133 4.69 1.56 7.03
N HIS A 134 5.62 0.87 6.35
CA HIS A 134 7.02 1.26 6.30
C HIS A 134 7.25 2.33 5.22
N ILE A 135 7.22 3.59 5.62
CA ILE A 135 7.51 4.74 4.75
C ILE A 135 9.03 4.86 4.65
N ILE A 136 9.59 4.55 3.48
CA ILE A 136 11.04 4.58 3.24
C ILE A 136 11.55 5.87 2.62
N TYR A 137 10.65 6.67 2.03
CA TYR A 137 11.04 7.90 1.36
C TYR A 137 9.96 8.96 1.46
N VAL A 138 10.36 10.18 1.77
CA VAL A 138 9.50 11.36 1.81
C VAL A 138 10.25 12.55 1.24
N GLU A 139 9.66 13.24 0.27
CA GLU A 139 10.22 14.40 -0.41
C GLU A 139 9.16 15.50 -0.53
N LYS A 140 9.57 16.76 -0.43
CA LYS A 140 8.75 17.94 -0.69
C LYS A 140 9.53 18.93 -1.57
N ASN A 141 8.97 19.29 -2.71
CA ASN A 141 9.55 20.29 -3.64
C ASN A 141 11.03 20.02 -4.03
N GLY A 142 11.45 18.73 -4.08
CA GLY A 142 12.84 18.34 -4.33
C GLY A 142 13.70 18.25 -3.08
N GLU A 143 13.20 18.66 -1.92
CA GLU A 143 13.87 18.48 -0.63
C GLU A 143 13.51 17.12 -0.02
N VAL A 144 14.50 16.29 0.24
CA VAL A 144 14.32 14.97 0.85
C VAL A 144 14.22 15.13 2.35
N LEU A 145 13.04 14.82 2.90
CA LEU A 145 12.77 14.86 4.35
C LEU A 145 13.14 13.54 5.04
N THR A 146 12.98 12.43 4.34
CA THR A 146 13.30 11.09 4.85
C THR A 146 13.77 10.22 3.69
N ASP A 147 14.93 9.57 3.86
CA ASP A 147 15.44 8.57 2.92
C ASP A 147 16.03 7.38 3.67
N LEU A 148 15.27 6.31 3.75
CA LEU A 148 15.66 5.03 4.35
C LEU A 148 15.98 3.96 3.28
N ARG A 149 16.01 4.33 2.00
CA ARG A 149 16.28 3.40 0.90
C ARG A 149 17.67 2.78 0.98
N THR A 150 18.64 3.51 1.51
CA THR A 150 20.03 3.05 1.68
C THR A 150 20.28 2.30 2.99
N ALA A 151 19.42 2.45 3.99
CA ALA A 151 19.60 1.78 5.29
C ALA A 151 19.40 0.26 5.20
N ASN A 152 18.68 -0.23 4.18
CA ASN A 152 18.47 -1.66 3.94
C ASN A 152 19.49 -2.28 2.97
N ALA A 153 20.42 -1.50 2.40
CA ALA A 153 21.46 -2.03 1.54
C ALA A 153 22.66 -2.64 2.31
N SER A 154 22.70 -2.51 3.64
CA SER A 154 23.76 -3.09 4.48
C SER A 154 23.31 -4.24 5.37
N GLY A 155 22.08 -4.72 5.19
CA GLY A 155 21.53 -5.92 5.80
C GLY A 155 21.13 -6.93 4.73
N GLU A 156 22.08 -7.36 3.90
CA GLU A 156 21.97 -8.62 3.18
C GLU A 156 22.03 -9.77 4.21
N GLU A 157 20.90 -10.02 4.89
CA GLU A 157 20.55 -11.42 5.03
C GLU A 157 20.10 -11.85 3.64
N VAL A 158 21.04 -12.43 2.92
CA VAL A 158 20.77 -13.36 1.84
C VAL A 158 19.92 -14.46 2.48
N CYS A 159 18.61 -14.28 2.53
CA CYS A 159 17.72 -15.41 2.45
C CYS A 159 18.01 -15.99 1.07
N GLU A 160 18.95 -16.92 1.01
CA GLU A 160 18.93 -17.93 -0.02
C GLU A 160 17.51 -18.47 -0.03
N ASN A 161 16.69 -17.93 -0.93
CA ASN A 161 15.58 -18.65 -1.49
C ASN A 161 16.24 -19.84 -2.19
N LYS A 162 16.57 -20.86 -1.40
CA LYS A 162 16.52 -22.21 -1.91
C LYS A 162 15.08 -22.31 -2.43
N ASP A 163 14.94 -22.14 -3.74
CA ASP A 163 13.78 -22.62 -4.47
C ASP A 163 13.60 -24.09 -4.06
N LEU A 164 12.87 -24.30 -2.98
CA LEU A 164 12.28 -25.57 -2.63
C LEU A 164 11.25 -25.80 -3.75
N ARG A 165 11.75 -26.25 -4.90
CA ARG A 165 10.91 -26.86 -5.92
C ARG A 165 10.40 -28.13 -5.30
N LEU A 166 9.25 -28.02 -4.62
CA LEU A 166 8.49 -29.18 -4.17
C LEU A 166 8.18 -29.99 -5.43
N SER A 167 9.03 -31.01 -5.67
CA SER A 167 8.72 -31.96 -6.71
C SER A 167 7.62 -32.87 -6.19
N PHE A 168 6.78 -33.38 -7.09
CA PHE A 168 5.70 -34.31 -6.72
C PHE A 168 6.24 -35.54 -5.97
N SER A 169 7.44 -36.02 -6.30
CA SER A 169 8.11 -37.09 -5.58
C SER A 169 8.43 -36.77 -4.13
N MET A 170 8.90 -35.55 -3.81
CA MET A 170 9.19 -35.14 -2.43
C MET A 170 7.92 -35.05 -1.58
N VAL A 171 6.81 -34.56 -2.17
CA VAL A 171 5.51 -34.48 -1.48
C VAL A 171 4.97 -35.90 -1.24
N TYR A 172 5.13 -36.77 -2.19
CA TYR A 172 4.68 -38.18 -2.09
C TYR A 172 5.48 -38.97 -1.05
N GLU A 173 6.82 -38.86 -1.05
CA GLU A 173 7.69 -39.51 -0.04
C GLU A 173 7.35 -39.01 1.36
N PHE A 174 7.20 -37.68 1.55
CA PHE A 174 6.80 -37.09 2.82
C PHE A 174 5.44 -37.62 3.32
N ALA A 175 4.46 -37.74 2.41
CA ALA A 175 3.14 -38.25 2.75
C ALA A 175 3.13 -39.74 3.11
N MET A 176 4.10 -40.52 2.61
CA MET A 176 4.20 -41.96 2.89
C MET A 176 5.05 -42.30 4.12
N GLU A 177 5.93 -41.38 4.53
CA GLU A 177 6.81 -41.59 5.70
C GLU A 177 6.24 -41.01 6.99
N MET A 178 5.23 -40.12 6.92
CA MET A 178 4.60 -39.58 8.12
C MET A 178 3.70 -40.62 8.82
N PRO A 179 3.91 -40.86 10.12
CA PRO A 179 2.98 -41.69 10.91
C PRO A 179 1.60 -41.01 10.95
N LEU A 180 0.55 -41.82 10.72
CA LEU A 180 -0.85 -41.33 10.68
C LEU A 180 -1.34 -40.74 12.02
N ASP A 181 -0.58 -40.91 13.09
CA ASP A 181 -0.96 -40.44 14.44
C ASP A 181 -0.58 -38.97 14.72
N GLU A 182 0.05 -38.26 13.79
CA GLU A 182 0.46 -36.86 13.92
C GLU A 182 -0.29 -35.89 12.98
N ILE A 183 -1.39 -36.36 12.32
CA ILE A 183 -2.23 -35.52 11.46
C ILE A 183 -3.48 -35.04 12.17
#